data_9a1c9569c3f4e674dcaf9f73b1c35e11
#
_entry.id   9a1c9569c3f4e674dcaf9f73b1c35e11
#
_cell.length_a   1.000
_cell.length_b   1.000
_cell.length_c   1.000
_cell.angle_alpha   90.00
_cell.angle_beta   90.00
_cell.angle_gamma   90.00
#
_symmetry.space_group_name_H-M   'P 1'
#
loop_
_entity.id
_entity.type
_entity.pdbx_description
1 polymer ?
#
loop_
_entity_poly.entity_id
_entity_poly.type
_entity_poly.pdbx_seq_one_letter_code
_entity_poly.pdbx_strand_id
1 'polypeptide(L)'
;MKTFSERRLLATALCFCVGLGALTPAAFSQKKKAPAEAVPPPVNEEFKFGKVDLELLDQVDLLDRRFERDGLVLEGEATNAYLERIGNSLVPKGLTLDHVKWKFRALRDSQPNAFALPNGSIYVTTGLMSLLENESQLASALAHELTHVMRRHTYTQNRSNRKKFLAINIMAAVGAYAPGGVVGAVISIVTTIAPFIVMATMYGYSRDLEREADLKGIDMMISAEYPPEEMVKVMKLLTKDIEGEEIRLFYNDHPALQERINYLSSYLGTRADKITPQMELNRETAAYFHSMEPVMRHDIQLSINAGRFRSAVYLAQRLVDFHADSENVFWLAEAYRSLGPRSPQLTERESTNSAKKEAAKKREKRTVEEEDRELLGTPAGQENSKAHQQKAEELYLRALSVGEPVPMAHRGLGMLYEKLSRTNDAISEYEKYVALAPTAVDHERIQKRIEALRRPLQ
;
A
#
# COMPACT_ATOMS: atom_id res chain seq x y z
N MET A 1 19.43 17.38 -8.79
CA MET A 1 19.46 15.93 -9.05
C MET A 1 20.07 15.24 -7.83
N LYS A 2 19.25 14.84 -6.88
CA LYS A 2 19.72 14.03 -5.73
C LYS A 2 19.72 12.56 -6.14
N THR A 3 20.82 11.88 -5.85
CA THR A 3 21.09 10.52 -6.30
C THR A 3 20.10 9.50 -5.69
N PHE A 4 19.85 8.42 -6.40
CA PHE A 4 18.99 7.29 -6.07
C PHE A 4 19.24 6.65 -4.67
N SER A 5 20.41 6.89 -4.08
CA SER A 5 20.84 6.47 -2.74
C SER A 5 20.07 7.16 -1.60
N GLU A 6 19.73 8.45 -1.73
CA GLU A 6 19.03 9.18 -0.67
C GLU A 6 17.54 8.82 -0.56
N ARG A 7 16.93 8.36 -1.67
CA ARG A 7 15.53 7.89 -1.66
C ARG A 7 15.36 6.53 -0.97
N ARG A 8 16.39 5.68 -0.98
CA ARG A 8 16.37 4.41 -0.21
C ARG A 8 16.42 4.66 1.30
N LEU A 9 17.07 5.71 1.75
CA LEU A 9 17.16 6.07 3.18
C LEU A 9 15.80 6.53 3.75
N LEU A 10 14.93 7.16 2.96
CA LEU A 10 13.60 7.58 3.41
C LEU A 10 12.63 6.38 3.56
N ALA A 11 12.67 5.43 2.63
CA ALA A 11 11.87 4.21 2.73
C ALA A 11 12.33 3.32 3.90
N THR A 12 13.65 3.27 4.15
CA THR A 12 14.22 2.48 5.26
C THR A 12 13.99 3.15 6.62
N ALA A 13 13.93 4.48 6.70
CA ALA A 13 13.66 5.19 7.95
C ALA A 13 12.21 4.99 8.44
N LEU A 14 11.24 4.86 7.54
CA LEU A 14 9.87 4.50 7.91
C LEU A 14 9.78 3.07 8.49
N CYS A 15 10.60 2.14 8.01
CA CYS A 15 10.67 0.77 8.55
C CYS A 15 11.44 0.67 9.88
N PHE A 16 12.36 1.60 10.19
CA PHE A 16 13.23 1.49 11.37
C PHE A 16 12.55 1.91 12.69
N CYS A 17 11.45 2.66 12.65
CA CYS A 17 10.69 3.04 13.85
C CYS A 17 9.85 1.90 14.45
N VAL A 18 9.75 0.74 13.80
CA VAL A 18 8.93 -0.41 14.22
C VAL A 18 9.68 -1.38 15.16
N GLY A 19 10.99 -1.23 15.32
CA GLY A 19 11.86 -2.18 16.03
C GLY A 19 11.98 -2.05 17.54
N LEU A 20 11.37 -1.08 18.20
CA LEU A 20 11.54 -0.86 19.64
C LEU A 20 10.23 -1.01 20.42
N GLY A 21 10.02 -2.18 20.96
CA GLY A 21 9.11 -2.33 22.09
C GLY A 21 8.09 -3.44 22.05
N ALA A 22 8.53 -4.70 22.05
CA ALA A 22 7.69 -5.78 22.57
C ALA A 22 7.63 -5.67 24.11
N LEU A 23 6.78 -4.79 24.61
CA LEU A 23 6.27 -4.88 25.98
C LEU A 23 4.88 -5.48 25.90
N THR A 24 4.78 -6.76 26.24
CA THR A 24 3.54 -7.50 26.41
C THR A 24 2.65 -6.79 27.44
N PRO A 25 1.41 -6.42 27.10
CA PRO A 25 0.45 -6.01 28.13
C PRO A 25 -0.07 -7.28 28.83
N ALA A 26 0.17 -7.36 30.13
CA ALA A 26 -0.45 -8.32 31.01
C ALA A 26 -1.99 -8.26 30.91
N ALA A 27 -2.59 -9.43 30.86
CA ALA A 27 -4.02 -9.63 30.82
C ALA A 27 -4.74 -8.91 31.98
N PHE A 28 -5.54 -7.90 31.66
CA PHE A 28 -6.61 -7.44 32.53
C PHE A 28 -7.94 -7.92 31.93
N SER A 29 -8.34 -9.10 32.39
CA SER A 29 -9.71 -9.58 32.23
C SER A 29 -10.61 -8.83 33.20
N GLN A 30 -11.33 -7.83 32.72
CA GLN A 30 -12.55 -7.36 33.38
C GLN A 30 -13.73 -7.56 32.45
N LYS A 31 -14.60 -8.50 32.80
CA LYS A 31 -15.97 -8.61 32.27
C LYS A 31 -16.70 -7.29 32.56
N LYS A 32 -16.74 -6.35 31.61
CA LYS A 32 -17.68 -5.25 31.61
C LYS A 32 -18.94 -5.67 30.85
N LYS A 33 -20.10 -5.49 31.48
CA LYS A 33 -21.43 -5.52 30.85
C LYS A 33 -21.37 -4.70 29.56
N ALA A 34 -21.97 -5.25 28.49
CA ALA A 34 -22.17 -4.51 27.25
C ALA A 34 -22.87 -3.18 27.56
N PRO A 35 -22.34 -2.04 27.11
CA PRO A 35 -23.05 -0.78 27.25
C PRO A 35 -24.30 -0.84 26.38
N ALA A 36 -25.40 -0.30 26.91
CA ALA A 36 -26.59 -0.03 26.10
C ALA A 36 -26.20 0.76 24.85
N GLU A 37 -26.86 0.48 23.73
CA GLU A 37 -26.71 1.21 22.48
C GLU A 37 -26.81 2.72 22.73
N ALA A 38 -25.68 3.38 22.89
CA ALA A 38 -25.63 4.83 22.87
C ALA A 38 -25.85 5.24 21.41
N VAL A 39 -26.99 5.83 21.12
CA VAL A 39 -27.25 6.51 19.85
C VAL A 39 -26.14 7.56 19.69
N PRO A 40 -25.30 7.48 18.64
CA PRO A 40 -24.24 8.45 18.46
C PRO A 40 -24.87 9.85 18.26
N PRO A 41 -24.27 10.91 18.83
CA PRO A 41 -24.78 12.27 18.67
C PRO A 41 -24.89 12.62 17.17
N PRO A 42 -25.88 13.43 16.78
CA PRO A 42 -26.02 13.87 15.41
C PRO A 42 -24.79 14.62 14.93
N VAL A 43 -24.47 14.52 13.64
CA VAL A 43 -23.29 15.13 12.97
C VAL A 43 -23.23 16.68 13.18
N ASN A 44 -24.30 17.29 13.65
CA ASN A 44 -24.47 18.75 13.84
C ASN A 44 -24.16 19.25 15.26
N GLU A 45 -23.61 18.46 16.16
CA GLU A 45 -23.09 19.04 17.39
C GLU A 45 -21.83 19.87 17.08
N GLU A 46 -21.87 21.15 17.47
CA GLU A 46 -20.78 22.11 17.29
C GLU A 46 -19.50 21.60 17.98
N PHE A 47 -18.59 21.02 17.18
CA PHE A 47 -17.33 20.53 17.73
C PHE A 47 -16.44 21.72 18.12
N LYS A 48 -16.15 21.85 19.41
CA LYS A 48 -15.31 22.95 19.93
C LYS A 48 -13.82 22.56 19.83
N PHE A 49 -13.12 23.25 18.94
CA PHE A 49 -11.68 23.11 18.80
C PHE A 49 -10.95 23.75 19.98
N GLY A 50 -10.12 22.97 20.65
CA GLY A 50 -9.16 23.50 21.62
C GLY A 50 -7.83 23.86 20.94
N LYS A 51 -6.94 24.56 21.65
CA LYS A 51 -5.62 24.95 21.16
C LYS A 51 -4.84 23.77 20.58
N VAL A 52 -4.86 22.62 21.25
CA VAL A 52 -4.15 21.40 20.81
C VAL A 52 -4.72 20.83 19.51
N ASP A 53 -6.03 20.97 19.28
CA ASP A 53 -6.66 20.50 18.05
C ASP A 53 -6.27 21.38 16.86
N LEU A 54 -6.13 22.69 17.07
CA LEU A 54 -5.65 23.64 16.05
C LEU A 54 -4.16 23.43 15.73
N GLU A 55 -3.33 23.21 16.74
CA GLU A 55 -1.92 22.85 16.56
C GLU A 55 -1.76 21.55 15.75
N LEU A 56 -2.64 20.57 15.98
CA LEU A 56 -2.68 19.34 15.18
C LEU A 56 -3.04 19.62 13.72
N LEU A 57 -4.02 20.49 13.46
CA LEU A 57 -4.40 20.87 12.11
C LEU A 57 -3.25 21.53 11.33
N ASP A 58 -2.53 22.46 11.97
CA ASP A 58 -1.36 23.11 11.35
C ASP A 58 -0.28 22.08 10.95
N GLN A 59 -0.05 21.08 11.79
CA GLN A 59 0.90 19.99 11.51
C GLN A 59 0.43 19.09 10.36
N VAL A 60 -0.86 18.78 10.34
CA VAL A 60 -1.49 17.98 9.28
C VAL A 60 -1.41 18.69 7.93
N ASP A 61 -1.70 19.99 7.87
CA ASP A 61 -1.59 20.79 6.65
C ASP A 61 -0.14 20.86 6.12
N LEU A 62 0.83 20.88 7.03
CA LEU A 62 2.24 20.82 6.65
C LEU A 62 2.62 19.45 6.05
N LEU A 63 2.07 18.36 6.60
CA LEU A 63 2.31 17.02 6.08
C LEU A 63 1.66 16.83 4.72
N ASP A 64 0.43 17.29 4.53
CA ASP A 64 -0.30 17.27 3.28
C ASP A 64 0.54 17.91 2.15
N ARG A 65 1.06 19.12 2.41
CA ARG A 65 1.99 19.79 1.50
C ARG A 65 3.30 19.04 1.26
N ARG A 66 3.79 18.28 2.24
CA ARG A 66 5.00 17.45 2.06
C ARG A 66 4.75 16.26 1.18
N PHE A 67 3.63 15.58 1.31
CA PHE A 67 3.29 14.46 0.43
C PHE A 67 3.28 14.87 -1.04
N GLU A 68 2.73 16.05 -1.34
CA GLU A 68 2.74 16.62 -2.69
C GLU A 68 4.18 16.98 -3.13
N ARG A 69 4.90 17.77 -2.33
CA ARG A 69 6.25 18.25 -2.67
C ARG A 69 7.27 17.13 -2.84
N ASP A 70 7.22 16.11 -2.00
CA ASP A 70 8.19 15.01 -1.99
C ASP A 70 7.82 13.92 -3.02
N GLY A 71 6.77 14.15 -3.84
CA GLY A 71 6.34 13.28 -4.93
C GLY A 71 5.77 11.94 -4.43
N LEU A 72 5.21 11.91 -3.21
CA LEU A 72 4.56 10.73 -2.66
C LEU A 72 3.13 10.56 -3.20
N VAL A 73 2.48 11.65 -3.57
CA VAL A 73 1.20 11.60 -4.26
C VAL A 73 1.44 11.12 -5.69
N LEU A 74 0.62 10.18 -6.17
CA LEU A 74 0.69 9.69 -7.53
C LEU A 74 0.28 10.82 -8.49
N GLU A 75 1.20 11.21 -9.35
CA GLU A 75 0.92 12.13 -10.45
C GLU A 75 0.02 11.42 -11.46
N GLY A 76 -1.14 11.97 -11.71
CA GLY A 76 -2.12 11.43 -12.65
C GLY A 76 -3.47 12.07 -12.42
N GLU A 77 -3.81 13.05 -13.25
CA GLU A 77 -5.08 13.77 -13.14
C GLU A 77 -6.27 12.81 -13.18
N ALA A 78 -6.24 11.83 -14.07
CA ALA A 78 -7.31 10.85 -14.23
C ALA A 78 -7.54 9.99 -12.96
N THR A 79 -6.46 9.50 -12.32
CA THR A 79 -6.56 8.68 -11.11
C THR A 79 -7.10 9.49 -9.93
N ASN A 80 -6.58 10.69 -9.72
CA ASN A 80 -7.04 11.56 -8.63
C ASN A 80 -8.48 12.05 -8.87
N ALA A 81 -8.83 12.39 -10.12
CA ALA A 81 -10.21 12.75 -10.49
C ALA A 81 -11.18 11.57 -10.27
N TYR A 82 -10.74 10.33 -10.54
CA TYR A 82 -11.51 9.13 -10.27
C TYR A 82 -11.79 8.96 -8.76
N LEU A 83 -10.75 9.11 -7.92
CA LEU A 83 -10.88 9.06 -6.46
C LEU A 83 -11.79 10.19 -5.95
N GLU A 84 -11.64 11.41 -6.47
CA GLU A 84 -12.48 12.55 -6.08
C GLU A 84 -13.95 12.34 -6.46
N ARG A 85 -14.23 11.77 -7.63
CA ARG A 85 -15.61 11.45 -8.04
C ARG A 85 -16.26 10.49 -7.04
N ILE A 86 -15.60 9.38 -6.70
CA ILE A 86 -16.15 8.38 -5.77
C ILE A 86 -16.25 9.00 -4.36
N GLY A 87 -15.19 9.64 -3.88
CA GLY A 87 -15.19 10.24 -2.54
C GLY A 87 -16.26 11.29 -2.37
N ASN A 88 -16.43 12.19 -3.35
CA ASN A 88 -17.46 13.22 -3.31
C ASN A 88 -18.89 12.66 -3.42
N SER A 89 -19.08 11.50 -4.08
CA SER A 89 -20.40 10.85 -4.11
C SER A 89 -20.83 10.29 -2.75
N LEU A 90 -19.86 9.97 -1.90
CA LEU A 90 -20.08 9.46 -0.56
C LEU A 90 -20.33 10.59 0.47
N VAL A 91 -19.80 11.79 0.24
CA VAL A 91 -20.01 12.92 1.16
C VAL A 91 -21.48 13.33 1.15
N PRO A 92 -22.17 13.39 2.31
CA PRO A 92 -23.56 13.84 2.37
C PRO A 92 -23.75 15.24 1.77
N LYS A 93 -24.77 15.40 0.92
CA LYS A 93 -25.06 16.67 0.26
C LYS A 93 -25.26 17.80 1.28
N GLY A 94 -24.54 18.91 1.08
CA GLY A 94 -24.62 20.09 1.94
C GLY A 94 -23.87 19.97 3.27
N LEU A 95 -23.15 18.88 3.51
CA LEU A 95 -22.33 18.76 4.70
C LEU A 95 -21.11 19.70 4.62
N THR A 96 -21.05 20.63 5.56
CA THR A 96 -19.88 21.48 5.81
C THR A 96 -19.36 21.20 7.22
N LEU A 97 -18.06 21.05 7.36
CA LEU A 97 -17.42 20.83 8.65
C LEU A 97 -16.27 21.83 8.82
N ASP A 98 -16.19 22.46 10.00
CA ASP A 98 -15.13 23.39 10.30
C ASP A 98 -13.74 22.74 10.12
N HIS A 99 -12.84 23.45 9.47
CA HIS A 99 -11.47 23.02 9.16
C HIS A 99 -11.37 21.74 8.30
N VAL A 100 -12.41 21.36 7.55
CA VAL A 100 -12.40 20.21 6.64
C VAL A 100 -12.54 20.68 5.20
N LYS A 101 -11.59 20.26 4.36
CA LYS A 101 -11.66 20.38 2.90
C LYS A 101 -11.43 19.00 2.32
N TRP A 102 -12.47 18.43 1.71
CA TRP A 102 -12.39 17.10 1.13
C TRP A 102 -11.39 17.07 -0.01
N LYS A 103 -10.42 16.16 0.10
CA LYS A 103 -9.43 15.83 -0.94
C LYS A 103 -9.23 14.33 -0.94
N PHE A 104 -9.18 13.73 -2.12
CA PHE A 104 -8.96 12.31 -2.30
C PHE A 104 -7.75 12.10 -3.21
N ARG A 105 -6.72 11.43 -2.73
CA ARG A 105 -5.44 11.30 -3.44
C ARG A 105 -4.92 9.88 -3.38
N ALA A 106 -4.29 9.46 -4.48
CA ALA A 106 -3.51 8.23 -4.53
C ALA A 106 -2.11 8.46 -3.97
N LEU A 107 -1.65 7.56 -3.08
CA LEU A 107 -0.31 7.58 -2.51
C LEU A 107 0.55 6.48 -3.12
N ARG A 108 1.79 6.79 -3.48
CA ARG A 108 2.78 5.85 -4.04
C ARG A 108 3.34 4.92 -2.96
N ASP A 109 2.57 3.91 -2.60
CA ASP A 109 2.98 2.87 -1.66
C ASP A 109 2.37 1.53 -2.09
N SER A 110 3.20 0.51 -2.25
CA SER A 110 2.75 -0.84 -2.61
C SER A 110 2.16 -1.64 -1.45
N GLN A 111 2.18 -1.11 -0.23
CA GLN A 111 1.46 -1.72 0.88
C GLN A 111 -0.01 -1.30 0.85
N PRO A 112 -0.96 -2.25 0.89
CA PRO A 112 -2.38 -1.93 0.93
C PRO A 112 -2.74 -1.12 2.17
N ASN A 113 -3.16 0.14 1.99
CA ASN A 113 -3.61 1.02 3.06
C ASN A 113 -4.51 2.15 2.55
N ALA A 114 -5.37 2.68 3.42
CA ALA A 114 -6.03 3.96 3.28
C ALA A 114 -6.02 4.67 4.64
N PHE A 115 -6.00 5.97 4.65
CA PHE A 115 -6.10 6.75 5.87
C PHE A 115 -6.61 8.16 5.61
N ALA A 116 -7.26 8.73 6.63
CA ALA A 116 -7.78 10.08 6.60
C ALA A 116 -7.02 11.01 7.53
N LEU A 117 -6.75 12.21 7.05
CA LEU A 117 -6.26 13.32 7.87
C LEU A 117 -7.43 14.15 8.39
N PRO A 118 -7.33 14.71 9.61
CA PRO A 118 -8.44 15.46 10.22
C PRO A 118 -8.82 16.75 9.49
N ASN A 119 -8.02 17.23 8.53
CA ASN A 119 -8.31 18.35 7.64
C ASN A 119 -9.20 17.96 6.43
N GLY A 120 -9.54 16.67 6.28
CA GLY A 120 -10.37 16.15 5.18
C GLY A 120 -9.60 15.58 4.00
N SER A 121 -8.28 15.52 4.06
CA SER A 121 -7.47 14.83 3.06
C SER A 121 -7.49 13.32 3.32
N ILE A 122 -7.92 12.55 2.32
CA ILE A 122 -8.00 11.08 2.36
C ILE A 122 -7.03 10.52 1.33
N TYR A 123 -6.17 9.63 1.78
CA TYR A 123 -5.16 8.98 0.98
C TYR A 123 -5.45 7.50 0.83
N VAL A 124 -5.35 6.99 -0.39
CA VAL A 124 -5.42 5.56 -0.71
C VAL A 124 -4.13 5.16 -1.37
N THR A 125 -3.46 4.13 -0.87
CA THR A 125 -2.21 3.66 -1.46
C THR A 125 -2.45 2.95 -2.79
N THR A 126 -1.46 3.01 -3.68
CA THR A 126 -1.47 2.24 -4.94
C THR A 126 -1.64 0.75 -4.66
N GLY A 127 -1.04 0.25 -3.57
CA GLY A 127 -1.19 -1.14 -3.14
C GLY A 127 -2.62 -1.54 -2.81
N LEU A 128 -3.39 -0.69 -2.09
CA LEU A 128 -4.79 -0.99 -1.84
C LEU A 128 -5.61 -0.89 -3.12
N MET A 129 -5.45 0.19 -3.90
CA MET A 129 -6.16 0.36 -5.17
C MET A 129 -5.92 -0.81 -6.12
N SER A 130 -4.70 -1.31 -6.21
CA SER A 130 -4.34 -2.46 -7.05
C SER A 130 -4.90 -3.79 -6.54
N LEU A 131 -5.11 -3.91 -5.24
CA LEU A 131 -5.64 -5.13 -4.62
C LEU A 131 -7.16 -5.26 -4.80
N LEU A 132 -7.89 -4.15 -4.76
CA LEU A 132 -9.35 -4.13 -4.86
C LEU A 132 -9.84 -4.64 -6.23
N GLU A 133 -11.07 -5.15 -6.27
CA GLU A 133 -11.64 -5.85 -7.43
C GLU A 133 -12.67 -5.02 -8.20
N ASN A 134 -13.21 -3.94 -7.59
CA ASN A 134 -14.23 -3.09 -8.20
C ASN A 134 -14.33 -1.72 -7.51
N GLU A 135 -15.05 -0.80 -8.14
CA GLU A 135 -15.28 0.57 -7.63
C GLU A 135 -15.95 0.58 -6.26
N SER A 136 -16.91 -0.31 -6.02
CA SER A 136 -17.63 -0.36 -4.75
C SER A 136 -16.75 -0.78 -3.58
N GLN A 137 -15.72 -1.60 -3.82
CA GLN A 137 -14.71 -1.90 -2.83
C GLN A 137 -13.87 -0.67 -2.49
N LEU A 138 -13.51 0.14 -3.48
CA LEU A 138 -12.82 1.42 -3.24
C LEU A 138 -13.73 2.40 -2.49
N ALA A 139 -15.01 2.49 -2.88
CA ALA A 139 -16.00 3.28 -2.19
C ALA A 139 -16.14 2.88 -0.71
N SER A 140 -16.06 1.58 -0.40
CA SER A 140 -16.14 1.09 0.98
C SER A 140 -14.96 1.56 1.85
N ALA A 141 -13.75 1.53 1.31
CA ALA A 141 -12.57 2.04 2.00
C ALA A 141 -12.68 3.56 2.22
N LEU A 142 -13.10 4.30 1.20
CA LEU A 142 -13.31 5.75 1.32
C LEU A 142 -14.43 6.11 2.31
N ALA A 143 -15.54 5.35 2.35
CA ALA A 143 -16.65 5.57 3.28
C ALA A 143 -16.22 5.35 4.74
N HIS A 144 -15.36 4.35 5.00
CA HIS A 144 -14.77 4.12 6.31
C HIS A 144 -13.91 5.32 6.74
N GLU A 145 -12.99 5.77 5.89
CA GLU A 145 -12.10 6.89 6.18
C GLU A 145 -12.86 8.23 6.31
N LEU A 146 -13.85 8.48 5.45
CA LEU A 146 -14.74 9.64 5.56
C LEU A 146 -15.41 9.69 6.91
N THR A 147 -15.85 8.54 7.45
CA THR A 147 -16.49 8.48 8.75
C THR A 147 -15.54 8.90 9.85
N HIS A 148 -14.25 8.52 9.81
CA HIS A 148 -13.27 8.96 10.79
C HIS A 148 -13.14 10.49 10.83
N VAL A 149 -13.15 11.17 9.68
CA VAL A 149 -13.13 12.64 9.61
C VAL A 149 -14.44 13.23 10.10
N MET A 150 -15.58 12.77 9.58
CA MET A 150 -16.91 13.30 9.90
C MET A 150 -17.23 13.18 11.39
N ARG A 151 -16.80 12.10 12.02
CA ARG A 151 -17.01 11.82 13.45
C ARG A 151 -15.89 12.36 14.34
N ARG A 152 -14.90 13.07 13.76
CA ARG A 152 -13.80 13.67 14.51
C ARG A 152 -13.00 12.65 15.35
N HIS A 153 -12.87 11.40 14.86
CA HIS A 153 -12.25 10.30 15.60
C HIS A 153 -10.80 10.61 15.99
N THR A 154 -10.03 11.25 15.12
CA THR A 154 -8.65 11.65 15.39
C THR A 154 -8.55 12.56 16.61
N TYR A 155 -9.43 13.56 16.72
CA TYR A 155 -9.44 14.47 17.88
C TYR A 155 -9.86 13.76 19.17
N THR A 156 -10.90 12.91 19.10
CA THR A 156 -11.38 12.10 20.22
C THR A 156 -10.29 11.19 20.75
N GLN A 157 -9.63 10.47 19.85
CA GLN A 157 -8.52 9.58 20.16
C GLN A 157 -7.32 10.35 20.74
N ASN A 158 -6.96 11.51 20.15
CA ASN A 158 -5.88 12.35 20.62
C ASN A 158 -6.15 12.87 22.05
N ARG A 159 -7.33 13.41 22.31
CA ARG A 159 -7.73 13.89 23.64
C ARG A 159 -7.68 12.78 24.70
N SER A 160 -8.11 11.55 24.34
CA SER A 160 -8.07 10.37 25.22
C SER A 160 -6.64 9.90 25.53
N ASN A 161 -5.73 9.99 24.57
CA ASN A 161 -4.37 9.48 24.69
C ASN A 161 -3.32 10.53 25.09
N ARG A 162 -3.72 11.76 25.40
CA ARG A 162 -2.83 12.91 25.66
C ARG A 162 -1.67 12.61 26.62
N LYS A 163 -1.90 11.82 27.67
CA LYS A 163 -0.83 11.44 28.63
C LYS A 163 0.23 10.53 27.99
N LYS A 164 -0.17 9.64 27.08
CA LYS A 164 0.74 8.75 26.34
C LYS A 164 1.54 9.54 25.30
N PHE A 165 0.92 10.51 24.64
CA PHE A 165 1.55 11.41 23.68
C PHE A 165 2.66 12.25 24.32
N LEU A 166 2.42 12.80 25.49
CA LEU A 166 3.42 13.60 26.21
C LEU A 166 4.65 12.75 26.55
N ALA A 167 4.47 11.51 26.98
CA ALA A 167 5.57 10.60 27.29
C ALA A 167 6.43 10.26 26.07
N ILE A 168 5.82 10.05 24.90
CA ILE A 168 6.53 9.73 23.65
C ILE A 168 7.29 10.95 23.12
N ASN A 169 6.70 12.14 23.18
CA ASN A 169 7.38 13.39 22.79
C ASN A 169 8.58 13.68 23.69
N ILE A 170 8.49 13.39 24.98
CA ILE A 170 9.64 13.51 25.90
C ILE A 170 10.74 12.51 25.53
N MET A 171 10.40 11.25 25.20
CA MET A 171 11.37 10.24 24.78
C MET A 171 12.03 10.59 23.43
N ALA A 172 11.26 11.12 22.47
CA ALA A 172 11.79 11.58 21.20
C ALA A 172 12.71 12.81 21.37
N ALA A 173 12.36 13.73 22.23
CA ALA A 173 13.20 14.88 22.56
C ALA A 173 14.52 14.46 23.24
N VAL A 174 14.47 13.49 24.16
CA VAL A 174 15.66 12.93 24.80
C VAL A 174 16.56 12.18 23.82
N GLY A 175 15.96 11.45 22.85
CA GLY A 175 16.70 10.77 21.77
C GLY A 175 17.39 11.74 20.80
N ALA A 176 16.87 12.94 20.61
CA ALA A 176 17.45 13.97 19.75
C ALA A 176 18.74 14.61 20.33
N TYR A 177 18.98 14.46 21.62
CA TYR A 177 20.19 14.96 22.30
C TYR A 177 21.34 13.92 22.38
N ALA A 178 21.18 12.75 21.79
CA ALA A 178 22.28 11.78 21.73
C ALA A 178 23.41 12.28 20.82
N PRO A 179 24.69 12.24 21.23
CA PRO A 179 25.80 12.74 20.44
C PRO A 179 26.06 11.83 19.25
N GLY A 180 25.75 12.34 18.04
CA GLY A 180 25.95 11.55 16.82
C GLY A 180 25.57 12.22 15.49
N GLY A 181 25.67 13.54 15.38
CA GLY A 181 25.74 14.21 14.07
C GLY A 181 24.47 14.16 13.21
N VAL A 182 24.63 14.34 11.92
CA VAL A 182 23.63 14.58 10.86
C VAL A 182 22.40 13.66 10.86
N VAL A 183 22.49 12.48 11.46
CA VAL A 183 21.36 11.56 11.67
C VAL A 183 20.28 12.17 12.59
N GLY A 184 20.68 13.01 13.54
CA GLY A 184 19.76 13.70 14.47
C GLY A 184 18.83 14.71 13.79
N ALA A 185 19.26 15.38 12.72
CA ALA A 185 18.43 16.40 12.04
C ALA A 185 17.31 15.76 11.19
N VAL A 186 17.58 14.64 10.54
CA VAL A 186 16.57 13.89 9.75
C VAL A 186 15.57 13.19 10.69
N ILE A 187 16.07 12.63 11.80
CA ILE A 187 15.22 12.05 12.84
C ILE A 187 14.36 13.13 13.50
N SER A 188 14.88 14.34 13.74
CA SER A 188 14.14 15.46 14.35
C SER A 188 12.95 15.90 13.50
N ILE A 189 13.05 15.89 12.17
CA ILE A 189 11.96 16.26 11.25
C ILE A 189 10.91 15.16 11.18
N VAL A 190 11.33 13.91 11.15
CA VAL A 190 10.44 12.73 11.19
C VAL A 190 9.78 12.60 12.57
N THR A 191 10.48 12.92 13.66
CA THR A 191 9.97 12.79 15.04
C THR A 191 9.03 13.91 15.45
N THR A 192 8.97 15.07 14.75
CA THR A 192 8.09 16.18 15.15
C THR A 192 6.72 16.14 14.48
N ILE A 193 6.61 15.57 13.28
CA ILE A 193 5.36 15.54 12.49
C ILE A 193 4.86 14.12 12.26
N ALA A 194 5.76 13.18 11.96
CA ALA A 194 5.43 11.77 11.77
C ALA A 194 4.78 11.09 12.99
N PRO A 195 5.12 11.41 14.28
CA PRO A 195 4.48 10.72 15.40
C PRO A 195 2.97 10.84 15.44
N PHE A 196 2.39 11.94 14.98
CA PHE A 196 0.94 12.11 15.03
C PHE A 196 0.19 11.28 14.01
N ILE A 197 0.74 11.17 12.79
CA ILE A 197 0.13 10.40 11.71
C ILE A 197 0.50 8.93 11.83
N VAL A 198 1.78 8.66 12.10
CA VAL A 198 2.27 7.34 12.45
C VAL A 198 1.53 6.81 13.69
N MET A 199 1.12 7.66 14.63
CA MET A 199 0.39 7.20 15.82
C MET A 199 -1.12 7.05 15.58
N ALA A 200 -1.77 7.92 14.81
CA ALA A 200 -3.15 7.64 14.38
C ALA A 200 -3.19 6.37 13.53
N THR A 201 -2.19 6.18 12.64
CA THR A 201 -2.05 5.01 11.78
C THR A 201 -1.38 3.81 12.48
N MET A 202 -0.46 3.94 13.43
CA MET A 202 0.23 2.80 14.09
C MET A 202 -0.44 2.27 15.36
N TYR A 203 -1.26 3.07 16.04
CA TYR A 203 -1.95 2.62 17.25
C TYR A 203 -3.43 2.32 17.03
N GLY A 204 -3.92 2.56 15.81
CA GLY A 204 -5.31 2.34 15.44
C GLY A 204 -6.30 3.14 16.27
N TYR A 205 -7.49 3.23 15.77
CA TYR A 205 -8.61 3.75 16.56
C TYR A 205 -9.07 2.70 17.58
N SER A 206 -9.75 3.15 18.64
CA SER A 206 -10.37 2.19 19.56
C SER A 206 -11.40 1.34 18.81
N ARG A 207 -11.67 0.11 19.32
CA ARG A 207 -12.66 -0.80 18.72
C ARG A 207 -14.03 -0.16 18.53
N ASP A 208 -14.43 0.74 19.44
CA ASP A 208 -15.71 1.43 19.35
C ASP A 208 -15.72 2.45 18.21
N LEU A 209 -14.62 3.18 17.97
CA LEU A 209 -14.47 4.12 16.87
C LEU A 209 -14.40 3.40 15.52
N GLU A 210 -13.69 2.26 15.45
CA GLU A 210 -13.67 1.39 14.28
C GLU A 210 -15.07 0.86 13.96
N ARG A 211 -15.78 0.38 14.95
CA ARG A 211 -17.15 -0.10 14.78
C ARG A 211 -18.09 1.01 14.29
N GLU A 212 -17.95 2.21 14.82
CA GLU A 212 -18.71 3.37 14.34
C GLU A 212 -18.37 3.68 12.87
N ALA A 213 -17.08 3.68 12.51
CA ALA A 213 -16.63 3.93 11.15
C ALA A 213 -17.18 2.90 10.17
N ASP A 214 -17.17 1.63 10.53
CA ASP A 214 -17.71 0.54 9.73
C ASP A 214 -19.23 0.67 9.51
N LEU A 215 -19.98 0.81 10.59
CA LEU A 215 -21.46 0.85 10.49
C LEU A 215 -21.94 2.09 9.75
N LYS A 216 -21.35 3.25 10.00
CA LYS A 216 -21.65 4.49 9.29
C LYS A 216 -21.14 4.46 7.85
N GLY A 217 -20.01 3.82 7.60
CA GLY A 217 -19.52 3.57 6.26
C GLY A 217 -20.49 2.77 5.42
N ILE A 218 -21.09 1.69 5.98
CA ILE A 218 -22.18 0.94 5.32
C ILE A 218 -23.39 1.82 5.03
N ASP A 219 -23.87 2.59 6.01
CA ASP A 219 -25.02 3.50 5.79
C ASP A 219 -24.70 4.55 4.71
N MET A 220 -23.45 5.00 4.63
CA MET A 220 -22.99 5.94 3.60
C MET A 220 -22.94 5.30 2.21
N MET A 221 -22.42 4.06 2.11
CA MET A 221 -22.45 3.29 0.85
C MET A 221 -23.87 3.13 0.33
N ILE A 222 -24.82 2.72 1.20
CA ILE A 222 -26.23 2.57 0.84
C ILE A 222 -26.80 3.90 0.34
N SER A 223 -26.50 5.02 1.01
CA SER A 223 -26.97 6.35 0.61
C SER A 223 -26.41 6.83 -0.72
N ALA A 224 -25.23 6.37 -1.10
CA ALA A 224 -24.55 6.63 -2.37
C ALA A 224 -24.81 5.54 -3.43
N GLU A 225 -25.74 4.62 -3.15
CA GLU A 225 -26.15 3.52 -4.05
C GLU A 225 -25.02 2.53 -4.38
N TYR A 226 -24.01 2.38 -3.51
CA TYR A 226 -23.00 1.33 -3.61
C TYR A 226 -23.44 0.07 -2.84
N PRO A 227 -23.18 -1.15 -3.37
CA PRO A 227 -23.48 -2.40 -2.68
C PRO A 227 -22.65 -2.54 -1.38
N PRO A 228 -23.31 -2.50 -0.21
CA PRO A 228 -22.59 -2.39 1.08
C PRO A 228 -21.87 -3.67 1.51
N GLU A 229 -22.22 -4.82 0.94
CA GLU A 229 -21.52 -6.10 1.20
C GLU A 229 -20.07 -6.09 0.69
N GLU A 230 -19.71 -5.18 -0.22
CA GLU A 230 -18.35 -5.04 -0.72
C GLU A 230 -17.37 -4.63 0.41
N MET A 231 -17.84 -3.92 1.43
CA MET A 231 -17.02 -3.63 2.63
C MET A 231 -16.55 -4.91 3.33
N VAL A 232 -17.45 -5.91 3.48
CA VAL A 232 -17.10 -7.21 4.06
C VAL A 232 -16.13 -7.97 3.15
N LYS A 233 -16.30 -7.87 1.83
CA LYS A 233 -15.39 -8.52 0.87
C LYS A 233 -14.00 -7.91 0.91
N VAL A 234 -13.88 -6.59 1.04
CA VAL A 234 -12.58 -5.91 1.24
C VAL A 234 -11.90 -6.44 2.49
N MET A 235 -12.59 -6.55 3.61
CA MET A 235 -12.00 -7.11 4.83
C MET A 235 -11.51 -8.55 4.65
N LYS A 236 -12.30 -9.39 3.96
CA LYS A 236 -11.88 -10.74 3.61
C LYS A 236 -10.68 -10.76 2.66
N LEU A 237 -10.62 -9.83 1.70
CA LEU A 237 -9.51 -9.69 0.79
C LEU A 237 -8.23 -9.31 1.53
N LEU A 238 -8.31 -8.38 2.48
CA LEU A 238 -7.20 -7.96 3.33
C LEU A 238 -6.69 -9.05 4.29
N THR A 239 -7.47 -10.11 4.55
CA THR A 239 -6.97 -11.28 5.31
C THR A 239 -6.06 -12.18 4.47
N LYS A 240 -6.06 -12.05 3.14
CA LYS A 240 -5.20 -12.83 2.25
C LYS A 240 -3.78 -12.27 2.29
N ASP A 241 -2.90 -13.02 2.91
CA ASP A 241 -1.49 -12.69 2.98
C ASP A 241 -0.77 -13.24 1.74
N ILE A 242 -0.36 -12.34 0.83
CA ILE A 242 0.31 -12.71 -0.43
C ILE A 242 1.82 -12.86 -0.23
N GLU A 243 2.43 -12.05 0.66
CA GLU A 243 3.88 -12.02 0.86
C GLU A 243 4.37 -12.83 2.07
N GLY A 244 3.48 -13.36 2.90
CA GLY A 244 3.85 -13.91 4.21
C GLY A 244 4.15 -12.84 5.25
N GLU A 245 3.98 -11.58 4.89
CA GLU A 245 4.04 -10.45 5.81
C GLU A 245 2.62 -10.13 6.27
N GLU A 246 2.46 -9.84 7.55
CA GLU A 246 1.23 -9.19 8.00
C GLU A 246 1.08 -7.91 7.16
N ILE A 247 -0.12 -7.63 6.65
CA ILE A 247 -0.46 -6.31 6.11
C ILE A 247 -0.49 -5.38 7.32
N ARG A 248 0.72 -5.14 7.88
CA ARG A 248 0.93 -4.62 9.23
C ARG A 248 0.33 -3.25 9.41
N LEU A 249 0.37 -2.41 8.39
CA LEU A 249 -0.16 -1.07 8.49
C LEU A 249 -1.67 -1.13 8.65
N PHE A 250 -2.39 -1.79 7.76
CA PHE A 250 -3.84 -1.90 7.85
C PHE A 250 -4.33 -2.65 9.10
N TYR A 251 -3.61 -3.72 9.52
CA TYR A 251 -3.97 -4.48 10.73
C TYR A 251 -3.65 -3.75 12.03
N ASN A 252 -2.60 -2.94 12.07
CA ASN A 252 -2.25 -2.18 13.26
C ASN A 252 -3.19 -0.99 13.46
N ASP A 253 -3.66 -0.41 12.37
CA ASP A 253 -4.54 0.75 12.36
C ASP A 253 -6.00 0.35 12.58
N HIS A 254 -6.38 -0.86 12.12
CA HIS A 254 -7.74 -1.39 12.14
C HIS A 254 -7.80 -2.83 12.69
N PRO A 255 -7.62 -3.03 14.01
CA PRO A 255 -7.51 -4.36 14.60
C PRO A 255 -8.80 -5.19 14.48
N ALA A 256 -8.66 -6.51 14.65
CA ALA A 256 -9.75 -7.48 14.77
C ALA A 256 -10.62 -7.68 13.51
N LEU A 257 -10.02 -7.84 12.30
CA LEU A 257 -10.77 -8.06 11.05
C LEU A 257 -11.84 -9.17 11.15
N GLN A 258 -11.56 -10.28 11.80
CA GLN A 258 -12.54 -11.35 11.91
C GLN A 258 -13.77 -10.93 12.74
N GLU A 259 -13.57 -10.17 13.81
CA GLU A 259 -14.66 -9.60 14.60
C GLU A 259 -15.47 -8.61 13.76
N ARG A 260 -14.78 -7.78 12.97
CA ARG A 260 -15.40 -6.80 12.05
C ARG A 260 -16.24 -7.51 10.98
N ILE A 261 -15.70 -8.53 10.32
CA ILE A 261 -16.44 -9.36 9.35
C ILE A 261 -17.74 -9.92 9.97
N ASN A 262 -17.68 -10.42 11.20
CA ASN A 262 -18.82 -11.04 11.86
C ASN A 262 -19.94 -10.03 12.16
N TYR A 263 -19.62 -8.90 12.82
CA TYR A 263 -20.67 -7.92 13.13
C TYR A 263 -21.19 -7.16 11.92
N LEU A 264 -20.34 -6.90 10.90
CA LEU A 264 -20.77 -6.27 9.66
C LEU A 264 -21.73 -7.17 8.86
N SER A 265 -21.42 -8.47 8.78
CA SER A 265 -22.32 -9.44 8.14
C SER A 265 -23.68 -9.47 8.83
N SER A 266 -23.70 -9.37 10.17
CA SER A 266 -24.94 -9.28 10.94
C SER A 266 -25.67 -7.95 10.70
N TYR A 267 -24.96 -6.84 10.66
CA TYR A 267 -25.53 -5.52 10.41
C TYR A 267 -26.14 -5.39 9.02
N LEU A 268 -25.49 -5.94 8.00
CA LEU A 268 -26.04 -6.00 6.64
C LEU A 268 -27.39 -6.72 6.59
N GLY A 269 -27.59 -7.78 7.38
CA GLY A 269 -28.88 -8.45 7.52
C GLY A 269 -29.98 -7.50 8.00
N THR A 270 -29.66 -6.50 8.83
CA THR A 270 -30.64 -5.49 9.29
C THR A 270 -30.90 -4.37 8.28
N ARG A 271 -30.16 -4.35 7.16
CA ARG A 271 -30.27 -3.36 6.07
C ARG A 271 -30.74 -3.96 4.75
N ALA A 272 -31.12 -5.22 4.73
CA ALA A 272 -31.51 -5.95 3.52
C ALA A 272 -32.62 -5.24 2.73
N ASP A 273 -33.56 -4.58 3.43
CA ASP A 273 -34.65 -3.77 2.86
C ASP A 273 -34.18 -2.52 2.11
N LYS A 274 -32.95 -2.07 2.35
CA LYS A 274 -32.34 -0.89 1.71
C LYS A 274 -31.44 -1.23 0.53
N ILE A 275 -31.13 -2.51 0.33
CA ILE A 275 -30.27 -2.96 -0.78
C ILE A 275 -31.14 -3.09 -2.02
N THR A 276 -30.81 -2.37 -3.07
CA THR A 276 -31.56 -2.32 -4.32
C THR A 276 -30.82 -3.04 -5.45
N PRO A 277 -31.54 -3.58 -6.47
CA PRO A 277 -30.90 -4.14 -7.65
C PRO A 277 -29.98 -3.16 -8.40
N GLN A 278 -30.26 -1.85 -8.30
CA GLN A 278 -29.44 -0.81 -8.92
C GLN A 278 -28.03 -0.76 -8.33
N MET A 279 -27.88 -1.06 -7.03
CA MET A 279 -26.55 -1.11 -6.38
C MET A 279 -25.65 -2.17 -7.00
N GLU A 280 -26.19 -3.29 -7.48
CA GLU A 280 -25.41 -4.32 -8.16
C GLU A 280 -24.74 -3.81 -9.45
N LEU A 281 -25.38 -2.88 -10.16
CA LEU A 281 -24.84 -2.26 -11.37
C LEU A 281 -23.67 -1.32 -11.05
N ASN A 282 -23.63 -0.76 -9.84
CA ASN A 282 -22.58 0.17 -9.42
C ASN A 282 -21.29 -0.52 -8.93
N ARG A 283 -21.16 -1.83 -9.10
CA ARG A 283 -19.85 -2.51 -8.87
C ARG A 283 -18.80 -2.04 -9.82
N GLU A 284 -19.19 -1.81 -11.08
CA GLU A 284 -18.32 -1.24 -12.12
C GLU A 284 -16.95 -1.93 -12.23
N THR A 285 -16.93 -3.29 -12.24
CA THR A 285 -15.69 -4.07 -12.20
C THR A 285 -14.80 -3.78 -13.41
N ALA A 286 -15.36 -3.80 -14.63
CA ALA A 286 -14.59 -3.58 -15.86
C ALA A 286 -14.08 -2.13 -15.95
N ALA A 287 -14.93 -1.15 -15.66
CA ALA A 287 -14.56 0.26 -15.64
C ALA A 287 -13.49 0.55 -14.58
N TYR A 288 -13.58 -0.11 -13.42
CA TYR A 288 -12.57 -0.03 -12.37
C TYR A 288 -11.21 -0.50 -12.86
N PHE A 289 -11.12 -1.72 -13.42
CA PHE A 289 -9.87 -2.26 -13.92
C PHE A 289 -9.26 -1.37 -15.01
N HIS A 290 -10.07 -0.87 -15.94
CA HIS A 290 -9.60 0.07 -16.96
C HIS A 290 -8.98 1.34 -16.36
N SER A 291 -9.65 1.91 -15.35
CA SER A 291 -9.17 3.13 -14.68
C SER A 291 -7.93 2.85 -13.81
N MET A 292 -7.80 1.64 -13.27
CA MET A 292 -6.71 1.25 -12.38
C MET A 292 -5.51 0.62 -13.09
N GLU A 293 -5.62 0.28 -14.36
CA GLU A 293 -4.53 -0.35 -15.13
C GLU A 293 -3.19 0.41 -15.01
N PRO A 294 -3.12 1.76 -15.19
CA PRO A 294 -1.88 2.51 -14.98
C PRO A 294 -1.40 2.48 -13.52
N VAL A 295 -2.32 2.49 -12.55
CA VAL A 295 -2.00 2.39 -11.11
C VAL A 295 -1.40 1.03 -10.80
N MET A 296 -1.99 -0.04 -11.30
CA MET A 296 -1.51 -1.41 -11.10
C MET A 296 -0.11 -1.62 -11.71
N ARG A 297 0.15 -1.11 -12.93
CA ARG A 297 1.48 -1.14 -13.55
C ARG A 297 2.51 -0.42 -12.67
N HIS A 298 2.16 0.75 -12.17
CA HIS A 298 3.03 1.50 -11.25
C HIS A 298 3.27 0.75 -9.95
N ASP A 299 2.24 0.13 -9.39
CA ASP A 299 2.32 -0.64 -8.15
C ASP A 299 3.14 -1.92 -8.29
N ILE A 300 3.07 -2.61 -9.42
CA ILE A 300 3.95 -3.75 -9.75
C ILE A 300 5.41 -3.31 -9.68
N GLN A 301 5.74 -2.17 -10.29
CA GLN A 301 7.10 -1.63 -10.23
C GLN A 301 7.53 -1.28 -8.81
N LEU A 302 6.65 -0.64 -8.03
CA LEU A 302 6.90 -0.33 -6.61
C LEU A 302 7.11 -1.61 -5.80
N SER A 303 6.27 -2.63 -6.03
CA SER A 303 6.37 -3.93 -5.37
C SER A 303 7.69 -4.63 -5.67
N ILE A 304 8.13 -4.64 -6.93
CA ILE A 304 9.44 -5.18 -7.31
C ILE A 304 10.57 -4.42 -6.60
N ASN A 305 10.52 -3.09 -6.59
CA ASN A 305 11.54 -2.25 -5.96
C ASN A 305 11.58 -2.41 -4.43
N ALA A 306 10.45 -2.74 -3.82
CA ALA A 306 10.31 -2.99 -2.38
C ALA A 306 10.63 -4.44 -1.99
N GLY A 307 10.95 -5.34 -2.95
CA GLY A 307 11.17 -6.76 -2.70
C GLY A 307 9.89 -7.58 -2.46
N ARG A 308 8.72 -7.03 -2.80
CA ARG A 308 7.40 -7.67 -2.69
C ARG A 308 7.07 -8.44 -3.97
N PHE A 309 7.90 -9.43 -4.27
CA PHE A 309 7.88 -10.10 -5.58
C PHE A 309 6.64 -10.96 -5.82
N ARG A 310 6.08 -11.59 -4.78
CA ARG A 310 4.85 -12.38 -4.90
C ARG A 310 3.65 -11.48 -5.19
N SER A 311 3.57 -10.33 -4.53
CA SER A 311 2.55 -9.29 -4.81
C SER A 311 2.68 -8.80 -6.25
N ALA A 312 3.90 -8.54 -6.73
CA ALA A 312 4.14 -8.13 -8.10
C ALA A 312 3.64 -9.17 -9.12
N VAL A 313 3.93 -10.46 -8.89
CA VAL A 313 3.41 -11.55 -9.75
C VAL A 313 1.90 -11.64 -9.70
N TYR A 314 1.30 -11.58 -8.50
CA TYR A 314 -0.14 -11.63 -8.33
C TYR A 314 -0.85 -10.49 -9.08
N LEU A 315 -0.37 -9.26 -8.92
CA LEU A 315 -0.97 -8.10 -9.58
C LEU A 315 -0.78 -8.13 -11.09
N ALA A 316 0.42 -8.48 -11.56
CA ALA A 316 0.71 -8.57 -12.99
C ALA A 316 -0.10 -9.69 -13.66
N GLN A 317 -0.33 -10.82 -12.98
CA GLN A 317 -1.19 -11.88 -13.49
C GLN A 317 -2.64 -11.39 -13.62
N ARG A 318 -3.18 -10.69 -12.63
CA ARG A 318 -4.53 -10.09 -12.69
C ARG A 318 -4.68 -9.12 -13.87
N LEU A 319 -3.66 -8.30 -14.14
CA LEU A 319 -3.66 -7.41 -15.31
C LEU A 319 -3.73 -8.18 -16.61
N VAL A 320 -2.89 -9.20 -16.77
CA VAL A 320 -2.88 -10.04 -17.99
C VAL A 320 -4.18 -10.82 -18.15
N ASP A 321 -4.78 -11.30 -17.06
CA ASP A 321 -6.07 -12.00 -17.09
C ASP A 321 -7.21 -11.07 -17.52
N PHE A 322 -7.12 -9.79 -17.17
CA PHE A 322 -8.09 -8.78 -17.56
C PHE A 322 -7.84 -8.24 -18.98
N HIS A 323 -6.59 -7.86 -19.28
CA HIS A 323 -6.18 -7.28 -20.56
C HIS A 323 -4.74 -7.69 -20.90
N ALA A 324 -4.58 -8.64 -21.81
CA ALA A 324 -3.29 -9.23 -22.18
C ALA A 324 -2.59 -8.43 -23.31
N ASP A 325 -2.35 -7.13 -23.11
CA ASP A 325 -1.55 -6.33 -24.03
C ASP A 325 -0.04 -6.55 -23.83
N SER A 326 0.77 -5.96 -24.70
CA SER A 326 2.23 -6.10 -24.67
C SER A 326 2.85 -5.56 -23.37
N GLU A 327 2.31 -4.47 -22.83
CA GLU A 327 2.83 -3.85 -21.61
C GLU A 327 2.48 -4.65 -20.35
N ASN A 328 1.26 -5.16 -20.24
CA ASN A 328 0.84 -6.00 -19.11
C ASN A 328 1.61 -7.34 -19.10
N VAL A 329 1.81 -7.94 -20.29
CA VAL A 329 2.62 -9.15 -20.42
C VAL A 329 4.10 -8.87 -20.06
N PHE A 330 4.64 -7.71 -20.46
CA PHE A 330 5.98 -7.28 -20.04
C PHE A 330 6.10 -7.17 -18.52
N TRP A 331 5.15 -6.55 -17.85
CA TRP A 331 5.19 -6.44 -16.39
C TRP A 331 5.09 -7.78 -15.67
N LEU A 332 4.36 -8.74 -16.24
CA LEU A 332 4.33 -10.11 -15.73
C LEU A 332 5.69 -10.80 -15.89
N ALA A 333 6.36 -10.57 -17.02
CA ALA A 333 7.73 -11.08 -17.25
C ALA A 333 8.72 -10.49 -16.21
N GLU A 334 8.68 -9.17 -15.97
CA GLU A 334 9.51 -8.49 -14.96
C GLU A 334 9.25 -9.04 -13.55
N ALA A 335 7.99 -9.29 -13.20
CA ALA A 335 7.62 -9.86 -11.93
C ALA A 335 8.19 -11.26 -11.71
N TYR A 336 8.07 -12.16 -12.71
CA TYR A 336 8.68 -13.49 -12.65
C TYR A 336 10.20 -13.46 -12.63
N ARG A 337 10.84 -12.61 -13.44
CA ARG A 337 12.30 -12.42 -13.41
C ARG A 337 12.78 -11.99 -12.02
N SER A 338 12.02 -11.14 -11.36
CA SER A 338 12.34 -10.58 -10.04
C SER A 338 12.03 -11.54 -8.89
N LEU A 339 11.03 -12.43 -9.06
CA LEU A 339 10.68 -13.44 -8.06
C LEU A 339 11.85 -14.40 -7.78
N GLY A 340 12.68 -14.69 -8.78
CA GLY A 340 13.92 -15.43 -8.62
C GLY A 340 13.72 -16.83 -8.03
N PRO A 341 14.45 -17.20 -6.94
CA PRO A 341 14.37 -18.54 -6.34
C PRO A 341 13.16 -18.74 -5.40
N ARG A 342 12.33 -17.71 -5.18
CA ARG A 342 11.19 -17.77 -4.25
C ARG A 342 10.04 -18.59 -4.82
N SER A 343 9.29 -19.28 -3.97
CA SER A 343 8.00 -19.84 -4.38
C SER A 343 7.02 -18.71 -4.74
N PRO A 344 6.23 -18.85 -5.81
CA PRO A 344 5.20 -17.89 -6.17
C PRO A 344 4.04 -17.85 -5.16
N GLN A 345 3.90 -18.92 -4.38
CA GLN A 345 2.91 -19.05 -3.31
C GLN A 345 3.63 -19.23 -1.98
N LEU A 346 2.98 -18.85 -0.88
CA LEU A 346 3.48 -19.14 0.46
C LEU A 346 3.47 -20.64 0.70
N THR A 347 4.54 -21.17 1.25
CA THR A 347 4.57 -22.55 1.75
C THR A 347 3.74 -22.64 3.03
N GLU A 348 3.22 -23.84 3.35
CA GLU A 348 2.48 -24.08 4.60
C GLU A 348 3.28 -23.65 5.84
N ARG A 349 4.60 -23.84 5.82
CA ARG A 349 5.50 -23.41 6.90
C ARG A 349 5.54 -21.89 7.03
N GLU A 350 5.57 -21.15 5.92
CA GLU A 350 5.59 -19.67 5.91
C GLU A 350 4.23 -19.08 6.28
N SER A 351 3.14 -19.86 6.14
CA SER A 351 1.78 -19.41 6.43
C SER A 351 1.43 -19.35 7.92
N THR A 352 2.24 -19.94 8.80
CA THR A 352 1.99 -19.91 10.25
C THR A 352 2.36 -18.57 10.87
N ASN A 353 1.56 -18.08 11.84
CA ASN A 353 1.80 -16.80 12.52
C ASN A 353 3.18 -16.72 13.20
N SER A 354 3.71 -17.85 13.69
CA SER A 354 5.05 -17.89 14.30
C SER A 354 6.15 -17.76 13.27
N ALA A 355 6.05 -18.45 12.13
CA ALA A 355 7.02 -18.36 11.04
C ALA A 355 6.96 -16.99 10.35
N LYS A 356 5.77 -16.40 10.20
CA LYS A 356 5.61 -15.03 9.69
C LYS A 356 6.36 -14.00 10.53
N LYS A 357 6.26 -14.07 11.87
CA LYS A 357 6.99 -13.19 12.78
C LYS A 357 8.50 -13.38 12.70
N GLU A 358 8.96 -14.62 12.56
CA GLU A 358 10.37 -14.93 12.42
C GLU A 358 10.92 -14.49 11.06
N ALA A 359 10.18 -14.73 9.98
CA ALA A 359 10.54 -14.30 8.63
C ALA A 359 10.62 -12.77 8.53
N ALA A 360 9.64 -12.05 9.08
CA ALA A 360 9.66 -10.60 9.13
C ALA A 360 10.87 -10.04 9.89
N LYS A 361 11.21 -10.65 11.05
CA LYS A 361 12.39 -10.26 11.84
C LYS A 361 13.73 -10.58 11.13
N LYS A 362 13.75 -11.64 10.29
CA LYS A 362 14.92 -11.98 9.46
C LYS A 362 15.05 -11.05 8.25
N ARG A 363 13.94 -10.70 7.57
CA ARG A 363 13.93 -9.77 6.42
C ARG A 363 14.39 -8.37 6.80
N GLU A 364 14.04 -7.89 7.98
CA GLU A 364 14.48 -6.59 8.50
C GLU A 364 16.03 -6.45 8.58
N LYS A 365 16.75 -7.57 8.53
CA LYS A 365 18.22 -7.65 8.68
C LYS A 365 18.96 -8.13 7.45
N ARG A 366 18.29 -8.53 6.36
CA ARG A 366 18.92 -9.15 5.18
C ARG A 366 18.61 -8.37 3.92
N THR A 367 19.57 -8.37 2.99
CA THR A 367 19.35 -7.87 1.63
C THR A 367 18.66 -8.94 0.78
N VAL A 368 18.05 -8.50 -0.34
CA VAL A 368 17.43 -9.42 -1.32
C VAL A 368 18.47 -10.39 -1.86
N GLU A 369 19.71 -9.94 -2.07
CA GLU A 369 20.82 -10.75 -2.57
C GLU A 369 21.26 -11.84 -1.59
N GLU A 370 21.20 -11.55 -0.29
CA GLU A 370 21.51 -12.53 0.77
C GLU A 370 20.43 -13.61 0.85
N GLU A 371 19.16 -13.21 0.75
CA GLU A 371 18.02 -14.14 0.71
C GLU A 371 18.05 -15.01 -0.54
N ASP A 372 18.33 -14.43 -1.72
CA ASP A 372 18.47 -15.17 -2.98
C ASP A 372 19.59 -16.22 -2.89
N ARG A 373 20.72 -15.86 -2.31
CA ARG A 373 21.86 -16.77 -2.15
C ARG A 373 21.51 -17.96 -1.25
N GLU A 374 20.80 -17.73 -0.15
CA GLU A 374 20.36 -18.79 0.75
C GLU A 374 19.37 -19.74 0.03
N LEU A 375 18.38 -19.19 -0.67
CA LEU A 375 17.39 -19.98 -1.40
C LEU A 375 18.01 -20.78 -2.55
N LEU A 376 18.93 -20.19 -3.31
CA LEU A 376 19.67 -20.87 -4.37
C LEU A 376 20.57 -21.99 -3.85
N GLY A 377 20.92 -22.00 -2.57
CA GLY A 377 21.56 -23.12 -1.89
C GLY A 377 20.65 -24.34 -1.71
N THR A 378 19.34 -24.24 -1.98
CA THR A 378 18.36 -25.31 -1.84
C THR A 378 17.93 -25.87 -3.19
N PRO A 379 17.63 -27.20 -3.32
CA PRO A 379 17.09 -27.76 -4.55
C PRO A 379 15.81 -27.07 -5.03
N ALA A 380 14.88 -26.78 -4.14
CA ALA A 380 13.61 -26.09 -4.45
C ALA A 380 13.86 -24.67 -4.98
N GLY A 381 14.78 -23.92 -4.39
CA GLY A 381 15.10 -22.57 -4.86
C GLY A 381 15.78 -22.58 -6.24
N GLN A 382 16.61 -23.58 -6.53
CA GLN A 382 17.23 -23.75 -7.86
C GLN A 382 16.15 -24.09 -8.92
N GLU A 383 15.22 -24.99 -8.59
CA GLU A 383 14.10 -25.36 -9.48
C GLU A 383 13.19 -24.17 -9.74
N ASN A 384 12.78 -23.46 -8.69
CA ASN A 384 11.97 -22.23 -8.82
C ASN A 384 12.68 -21.19 -9.71
N SER A 385 13.97 -20.92 -9.44
CA SER A 385 14.73 -19.96 -10.23
C SER A 385 14.76 -20.31 -11.70
N LYS A 386 14.98 -21.58 -12.03
CA LYS A 386 14.98 -22.06 -13.42
C LYS A 386 13.60 -21.93 -14.07
N ALA A 387 12.54 -22.35 -13.38
CA ALA A 387 11.16 -22.25 -13.87
C ALA A 387 10.75 -20.79 -14.11
N HIS A 388 11.09 -19.88 -13.20
CA HIS A 388 10.76 -18.46 -13.33
C HIS A 388 11.57 -17.77 -14.43
N GLN A 389 12.83 -18.14 -14.63
CA GLN A 389 13.64 -17.65 -15.76
C GLN A 389 13.05 -18.08 -17.11
N GLN A 390 12.64 -19.34 -17.23
CA GLN A 390 11.95 -19.84 -18.43
C GLN A 390 10.62 -19.13 -18.66
N LYS A 391 9.82 -18.94 -17.60
CA LYS A 391 8.56 -18.23 -17.70
C LYS A 391 8.74 -16.76 -18.05
N ALA A 392 9.74 -16.11 -17.51
CA ALA A 392 10.07 -14.71 -17.84
C ALA A 392 10.50 -14.60 -19.32
N GLU A 393 11.35 -15.51 -19.83
CA GLU A 393 11.76 -15.54 -21.25
C GLU A 393 10.54 -15.68 -22.18
N GLU A 394 9.67 -16.66 -21.91
CA GLU A 394 8.41 -16.88 -22.66
C GLU A 394 7.56 -15.60 -22.70
N LEU A 395 7.38 -14.95 -21.54
CA LEU A 395 6.55 -13.77 -21.40
C LEU A 395 7.17 -12.54 -22.09
N TYR A 396 8.47 -12.32 -22.01
CA TYR A 396 9.13 -11.24 -22.76
C TYR A 396 8.95 -11.42 -24.28
N LEU A 397 9.17 -12.65 -24.78
CA LEU A 397 8.97 -12.96 -26.20
C LEU A 397 7.51 -12.75 -26.60
N ARG A 398 6.56 -13.14 -25.75
CA ARG A 398 5.14 -12.85 -25.95
C ARG A 398 4.85 -11.35 -25.96
N ALA A 399 5.42 -10.57 -25.04
CA ALA A 399 5.25 -9.11 -25.01
C ALA A 399 5.77 -8.41 -26.27
N LEU A 400 6.78 -9.00 -26.95
CA LEU A 400 7.28 -8.53 -28.24
C LEU A 400 6.43 -8.96 -29.44
N SER A 401 5.52 -9.93 -29.27
CA SER A 401 4.68 -10.47 -30.34
C SER A 401 3.22 -10.02 -30.29
N VAL A 402 2.78 -9.43 -29.19
CA VAL A 402 1.40 -8.99 -28.96
C VAL A 402 1.31 -7.47 -29.08
N GLY A 403 0.55 -6.98 -30.08
CA GLY A 403 0.36 -5.53 -30.27
C GLY A 403 1.66 -4.79 -30.62
N GLU A 404 1.77 -3.55 -30.13
CA GLU A 404 3.00 -2.77 -30.32
C GLU A 404 4.09 -3.24 -29.37
N PRO A 405 5.29 -3.57 -29.87
CA PRO A 405 6.37 -4.07 -29.04
C PRO A 405 6.83 -3.04 -27.97
N VAL A 406 6.96 -3.49 -26.74
CA VAL A 406 7.49 -2.67 -25.65
C VAL A 406 9.03 -2.76 -25.67
N PRO A 407 9.77 -1.66 -25.97
CA PRO A 407 11.24 -1.70 -26.03
C PRO A 407 11.88 -2.24 -24.75
N MET A 408 11.27 -2.00 -23.59
CA MET A 408 11.72 -2.48 -22.30
C MET A 408 11.78 -4.01 -22.22
N ALA A 409 11.02 -4.76 -23.04
CA ALA A 409 11.09 -6.22 -23.09
C ALA A 409 12.45 -6.71 -23.63
N HIS A 410 13.02 -6.00 -24.61
CA HIS A 410 14.40 -6.28 -25.08
C HIS A 410 15.43 -6.06 -23.96
N ARG A 411 15.27 -4.98 -23.16
CA ARG A 411 16.13 -4.77 -21.99
C ARG A 411 15.99 -5.90 -20.96
N GLY A 412 14.75 -6.32 -20.68
CA GLY A 412 14.44 -7.41 -19.75
C GLY A 412 15.06 -8.74 -20.21
N LEU A 413 14.94 -9.07 -21.50
CA LEU A 413 15.60 -10.24 -22.11
C LEU A 413 17.12 -10.14 -22.01
N GLY A 414 17.71 -8.97 -22.31
CA GLY A 414 19.14 -8.74 -22.17
C GLY A 414 19.62 -9.03 -20.75
N MET A 415 18.93 -8.53 -19.73
CA MET A 415 19.24 -8.79 -18.31
C MET A 415 19.08 -10.26 -17.93
N LEU A 416 18.07 -10.93 -18.48
CA LEU A 416 17.82 -12.36 -18.24
C LEU A 416 18.92 -13.22 -18.89
N TYR A 417 19.27 -12.96 -20.14
CA TYR A 417 20.31 -13.70 -20.86
C TYR A 417 21.69 -13.51 -20.26
N GLU A 418 21.98 -12.30 -19.77
CA GLU A 418 23.21 -12.05 -19.00
C GLU A 418 23.29 -12.92 -17.74
N LYS A 419 22.18 -13.02 -16.98
CA LYS A 419 22.10 -13.88 -15.79
C LYS A 419 22.26 -15.36 -16.13
N LEU A 420 21.83 -15.76 -17.35
CA LEU A 420 21.97 -17.12 -17.88
C LEU A 420 23.32 -17.37 -18.57
N SER A 421 24.27 -16.42 -18.52
CA SER A 421 25.57 -16.49 -19.21
C SER A 421 25.47 -16.63 -20.73
N ARG A 422 24.33 -16.23 -21.32
CA ARG A 422 24.07 -16.17 -22.77
C ARG A 422 24.52 -14.81 -23.31
N THR A 423 25.83 -14.53 -23.25
CA THR A 423 26.38 -13.19 -23.46
C THR A 423 26.03 -12.60 -24.83
N ASN A 424 26.11 -13.39 -25.91
CA ASN A 424 25.81 -12.90 -27.26
C ASN A 424 24.33 -12.54 -27.43
N ASP A 425 23.42 -13.33 -26.86
CA ASP A 425 21.99 -13.06 -26.89
C ASP A 425 21.69 -11.78 -26.06
N ALA A 426 22.34 -11.62 -24.91
CA ALA A 426 22.21 -10.43 -24.07
C ALA A 426 22.63 -9.16 -24.83
N ILE A 427 23.79 -9.18 -25.52
CA ILE A 427 24.24 -8.06 -26.35
C ILE A 427 23.22 -7.73 -27.43
N SER A 428 22.76 -8.74 -28.16
CA SER A 428 21.76 -8.56 -29.24
C SER A 428 20.50 -7.89 -28.75
N GLU A 429 19.98 -8.32 -27.59
CA GLU A 429 18.74 -7.75 -27.03
C GLU A 429 18.96 -6.33 -26.48
N TYR A 430 20.10 -6.05 -25.85
CA TYR A 430 20.43 -4.69 -25.42
C TYR A 430 20.62 -3.73 -26.61
N GLU A 431 21.20 -4.17 -27.71
CA GLU A 431 21.31 -3.36 -28.93
C GLU A 431 19.96 -2.98 -29.52
N LYS A 432 19.01 -3.92 -29.57
CA LYS A 432 17.63 -3.65 -29.98
C LYS A 432 16.97 -2.62 -29.06
N TYR A 433 17.14 -2.76 -27.75
CA TYR A 433 16.62 -1.79 -26.79
C TYR A 433 17.18 -0.39 -27.01
N VAL A 434 18.50 -0.25 -27.14
CA VAL A 434 19.18 1.04 -27.37
C VAL A 434 18.71 1.68 -28.67
N ALA A 435 18.51 0.89 -29.72
CA ALA A 435 18.01 1.39 -31.01
C ALA A 435 16.55 1.87 -30.94
N LEU A 436 15.69 1.15 -30.21
CA LEU A 436 14.26 1.45 -30.08
C LEU A 436 13.95 2.54 -29.04
N ALA A 437 14.83 2.76 -28.06
CA ALA A 437 14.62 3.69 -26.98
C ALA A 437 15.82 4.67 -26.80
N PRO A 438 16.12 5.50 -27.82
CA PRO A 438 17.32 6.38 -27.80
C PRO A 438 17.26 7.48 -26.72
N THR A 439 16.05 7.84 -26.25
CA THR A 439 15.84 8.86 -25.21
C THR A 439 15.63 8.28 -23.82
N ALA A 440 15.75 6.95 -23.64
CA ALA A 440 15.56 6.31 -22.36
C ALA A 440 16.60 6.78 -21.34
N VAL A 441 16.17 6.99 -20.10
CA VAL A 441 17.02 7.48 -18.99
C VAL A 441 18.25 6.60 -18.74
N ASP A 442 18.15 5.32 -19.04
CA ASP A 442 19.23 4.35 -18.86
C ASP A 442 19.98 3.98 -20.16
N HIS A 443 19.71 4.67 -21.24
CA HIS A 443 20.33 4.43 -22.56
C HIS A 443 21.87 4.34 -22.47
N GLU A 444 22.54 5.37 -21.96
CA GLU A 444 24.01 5.36 -21.82
C GLU A 444 24.53 4.22 -20.93
N ARG A 445 23.79 3.88 -19.89
CA ARG A 445 24.15 2.79 -18.99
C ARG A 445 24.13 1.45 -19.72
N ILE A 446 23.12 1.22 -20.56
CA ILE A 446 23.01 -0.02 -21.35
C ILE A 446 24.08 -0.05 -22.45
N GLN A 447 24.41 1.06 -23.11
CA GLN A 447 25.53 1.14 -24.05
C GLN A 447 26.85 0.74 -23.40
N LYS A 448 27.18 1.29 -22.25
CA LYS A 448 28.38 0.92 -21.48
C LYS A 448 28.36 -0.57 -21.09
N ARG A 449 27.17 -1.12 -20.81
CA ARG A 449 27.04 -2.54 -20.49
C ARG A 449 27.34 -3.43 -21.70
N ILE A 450 26.85 -3.08 -22.91
CA ILE A 450 27.19 -3.76 -24.16
C ILE A 450 28.70 -3.76 -24.39
N GLU A 451 29.35 -2.59 -24.23
CA GLU A 451 30.81 -2.49 -24.38
C GLU A 451 31.57 -3.39 -23.39
N ALA A 452 31.11 -3.44 -22.13
CA ALA A 452 31.72 -4.30 -21.11
C ALA A 452 31.57 -5.80 -21.45
N LEU A 453 30.40 -6.21 -21.96
CA LEU A 453 30.14 -7.61 -22.34
C LEU A 453 30.92 -8.04 -23.59
N ARG A 454 31.31 -7.10 -24.46
CA ARG A 454 32.14 -7.38 -25.65
C ARG A 454 33.63 -7.52 -25.35
N ARG A 455 34.10 -7.07 -24.18
CA ARG A 455 35.51 -7.20 -23.79
C ARG A 455 35.80 -8.69 -23.50
N PRO A 456 36.85 -9.25 -24.08
CA PRO A 456 37.26 -10.61 -23.72
C PRO A 456 37.54 -10.66 -22.22
N LEU A 457 37.12 -11.74 -21.56
CA LEU A 457 37.55 -12.03 -20.18
C LEU A 457 39.09 -12.13 -20.18
N GLN A 458 39.75 -11.17 -19.53
CA GLN A 458 41.19 -11.20 -19.33
C GLN A 458 41.58 -12.26 -18.28
#